data_870edd427d3353d4ba527aafb3a8b32e
#
_entry.id   870edd427d3353d4ba527aafb3a8b32e
#
_cell.length_a   1.000
_cell.length_b   1.000
_cell.length_c   1.000
_cell.angle_alpha   90.00
_cell.angle_beta   90.00
_cell.angle_gamma   90.00
#
_symmetry.space_group_name_H-M   'P 1'
#
loop_
_entity.id
_entity.type
_entity.pdbx_description
1 polymer ?
#
loop_
_entity_poly.entity_id
_entity_poly.type
_entity_poly.pdbx_seq_one_letter_code
_entity_poly.pdbx_strand_id
1 'polypeptide(L)'
;LRDTSSGFKLTIDTTPSISLDHIRAKAKQLASSETGLSMIIIDYLQLIQPPKGERSNRERQVADISRGLKLLSMELQVPVIVAAQLNRTNKDDADPTPTINDLRESNAIAQDASVIVLIHRDTARNAERSIWDKIPLRDEAEHGNVR
;
A
#
# COMPACT_ATOMS: atom_id res chain seq x y z
N LEU A 1 11.00 -14.53 -4.78
CA LEU A 1 11.43 -14.10 -6.14
C LEU A 1 12.38 -12.92 -5.97
N ARG A 2 13.63 -13.06 -6.38
CA ARG A 2 14.58 -11.95 -6.51
C ARG A 2 14.70 -11.65 -7.99
N ASP A 3 14.20 -10.51 -8.41
CA ASP A 3 14.53 -9.98 -9.73
C ASP A 3 15.72 -9.03 -9.59
N THR A 4 16.84 -9.38 -10.22
CA THR A 4 18.11 -8.64 -10.17
C THR A 4 18.44 -7.95 -11.48
N SER A 5 17.51 -7.94 -12.44
CA SER A 5 17.81 -7.49 -13.82
C SER A 5 18.00 -5.97 -13.97
N SER A 6 17.65 -5.16 -12.95
CA SER A 6 17.69 -3.68 -13.05
C SER A 6 18.51 -2.97 -11.97
N GLY A 7 19.27 -3.69 -11.15
CA GLY A 7 19.91 -3.11 -9.96
C GLY A 7 18.91 -2.81 -8.81
N PHE A 8 17.63 -3.06 -9.04
CA PHE A 8 16.56 -2.91 -8.06
C PHE A 8 16.43 -4.20 -7.23
N LYS A 9 16.52 -4.09 -5.90
CA LYS A 9 16.39 -5.24 -5.00
C LYS A 9 15.01 -5.22 -4.36
N LEU A 10 14.17 -6.20 -4.74
CA LEU A 10 12.85 -6.41 -4.16
C LEU A 10 12.88 -7.61 -3.20
N THR A 11 12.43 -7.40 -1.97
CA THR A 11 12.17 -8.47 -1.00
C THR A 11 10.69 -8.56 -0.75
N ILE A 12 10.09 -9.73 -0.98
CA ILE A 12 8.67 -9.99 -0.73
C ILE A 12 8.56 -10.91 0.48
N ASP A 13 7.79 -10.46 1.48
CA ASP A 13 7.43 -11.26 2.65
C ASP A 13 5.98 -11.69 2.52
N THR A 14 5.75 -13.01 2.42
CA THR A 14 4.43 -13.60 2.27
C THR A 14 3.97 -14.31 3.55
N THR A 15 4.56 -13.94 4.70
CA THR A 15 4.20 -14.54 5.98
C THR A 15 2.72 -14.32 6.28
N PRO A 16 1.92 -15.39 6.47
CA PRO A 16 0.52 -15.23 6.82
C PRO A 16 0.39 -14.65 8.23
N SER A 17 -0.65 -13.85 8.45
CA SER A 17 -0.96 -13.26 9.77
C SER A 17 0.21 -12.45 10.34
N ILE A 18 0.81 -11.62 9.50
CA ILE A 18 1.96 -10.79 9.87
C ILE A 18 1.58 -9.76 10.96
N SER A 19 2.44 -9.56 11.95
CA SER A 19 2.26 -8.56 12.99
C SER A 19 3.11 -7.31 12.71
N LEU A 20 2.76 -6.18 13.34
CA LEU A 20 3.55 -4.96 13.26
C LEU A 20 5.00 -5.18 13.76
N ASP A 21 5.18 -5.98 14.81
CA ASP A 21 6.51 -6.29 15.34
C ASP A 21 7.35 -7.09 14.35
N HIS A 22 6.73 -8.02 13.62
CA HIS A 22 7.41 -8.76 12.56
C HIS A 22 7.86 -7.82 11.43
N ILE A 23 6.97 -6.92 11.00
CA ILE A 23 7.28 -5.92 9.96
C ILE A 23 8.46 -5.05 10.42
N ARG A 24 8.42 -4.56 11.67
CA ARG A 24 9.47 -3.73 12.25
C ARG A 24 10.83 -4.46 12.30
N ALA A 25 10.84 -5.70 12.80
CA ALA A 25 12.05 -6.51 12.88
C ALA A 25 12.66 -6.75 11.49
N LYS A 26 11.85 -7.11 10.52
CA LYS A 26 12.27 -7.36 9.14
C LYS A 26 12.80 -6.10 8.47
N ALA A 27 12.10 -4.99 8.64
CA ALA A 27 12.50 -3.69 8.08
C ALA A 27 13.85 -3.24 8.65
N LYS A 28 14.07 -3.35 9.97
CA LYS A 28 15.35 -3.04 10.62
C LYS A 28 16.48 -3.94 10.12
N GLN A 29 16.21 -5.23 9.97
CA GLN A 29 17.20 -6.18 9.42
C GLN A 29 17.62 -5.77 8.00
N LEU A 30 16.64 -5.40 7.14
CA LEU A 30 16.93 -4.97 5.78
C LEU A 30 17.64 -3.61 5.75
N ALA A 31 17.23 -2.66 6.58
CA ALA A 31 17.88 -1.35 6.67
C ALA A 31 19.35 -1.44 7.09
N SER A 32 19.70 -2.42 7.95
CA SER A 32 21.09 -2.66 8.40
C SER A 32 21.88 -3.55 7.45
N SER A 33 21.30 -4.05 6.38
CA SER A 33 22.02 -4.87 5.39
C SER A 33 22.84 -3.99 4.43
N GLU A 34 23.81 -4.59 3.73
CA GLU A 34 24.62 -3.88 2.72
C GLU A 34 23.77 -3.24 1.62
N THR A 35 22.57 -3.77 1.38
CA THR A 35 21.66 -3.27 0.33
C THR A 35 20.79 -2.13 0.80
N GLY A 36 20.68 -1.94 2.12
CA GLY A 36 19.81 -0.95 2.71
C GLY A 36 18.32 -1.21 2.47
N LEU A 37 17.49 -0.26 2.88
CA LEU A 37 16.05 -0.26 2.66
C LEU A 37 15.63 1.14 2.20
N SER A 38 14.96 1.24 1.06
CA SER A 38 14.55 2.52 0.48
C SER A 38 13.06 2.79 0.61
N MET A 39 12.24 1.73 0.77
CA MET A 39 10.78 1.85 0.84
C MET A 39 10.18 0.57 1.44
N ILE A 40 9.05 0.72 2.11
CA ILE A 40 8.20 -0.39 2.56
C ILE A 40 6.84 -0.25 1.87
N ILE A 41 6.34 -1.35 1.32
CA ILE A 41 4.99 -1.42 0.73
C ILE A 41 4.22 -2.51 1.45
N ILE A 42 2.99 -2.20 1.88
CA ILE A 42 2.11 -3.12 2.61
C ILE A 42 0.79 -3.25 1.86
N ASP A 43 0.46 -4.47 1.43
CA ASP A 43 -0.79 -4.79 0.77
C ASP A 43 -1.50 -5.91 1.55
N TYR A 44 -2.47 -5.58 2.34
CA TYR A 44 -3.05 -4.31 2.76
C TYR A 44 -3.15 -4.22 4.29
N LEU A 45 -3.42 -3.03 4.85
CA LEU A 45 -3.34 -2.74 6.28
C LEU A 45 -4.18 -3.68 7.15
N GLN A 46 -5.39 -4.02 6.71
CA GLN A 46 -6.33 -4.84 7.47
C GLN A 46 -5.88 -6.31 7.67
N LEU A 47 -4.85 -6.76 6.94
CA LEU A 47 -4.23 -8.10 7.13
C LEU A 47 -3.24 -8.12 8.29
N ILE A 48 -2.77 -6.97 8.76
CA ILE A 48 -1.85 -6.92 9.89
C ILE A 48 -2.59 -7.33 11.16
N GLN A 49 -2.01 -8.28 11.87
CA GLN A 49 -2.59 -8.79 13.10
C GLN A 49 -2.25 -7.89 14.29
N PRO A 50 -3.23 -7.61 15.16
CA PRO A 50 -2.98 -6.93 16.42
C PRO A 50 -2.14 -7.79 17.35
N PRO A 51 -1.53 -7.23 18.40
CA PRO A 51 -0.84 -7.98 19.43
C PRO A 51 -1.73 -9.06 20.05
N LYS A 52 -1.15 -10.23 20.34
CA LYS A 52 -1.89 -11.35 20.94
C LYS A 52 -2.43 -10.97 22.32
N GLY A 53 -3.73 -11.24 22.55
CA GLY A 53 -4.39 -10.98 23.83
C GLY A 53 -5.06 -9.63 23.94
N GLU A 54 -4.90 -8.77 22.97
CA GLU A 54 -5.58 -7.48 22.94
C GLU A 54 -7.05 -7.65 22.50
N ARG A 55 -7.96 -7.33 23.42
CA ARG A 55 -9.42 -7.37 23.20
C ARG A 55 -10.00 -6.01 22.79
N SER A 56 -9.16 -5.12 22.27
CA SER A 56 -9.61 -3.83 21.76
C SER A 56 -10.53 -4.00 20.55
N ASN A 57 -11.42 -3.03 20.32
CA ASN A 57 -12.23 -3.03 19.12
C ASN A 57 -11.35 -2.87 17.86
N ARG A 58 -11.89 -3.24 16.71
CA ARG A 58 -11.16 -3.22 15.42
C ARG A 58 -10.61 -1.83 15.08
N GLU A 59 -11.38 -0.81 15.35
CA GLU A 59 -11.02 0.59 15.10
C GLU A 59 -9.75 1.00 15.85
N ARG A 60 -9.64 0.62 17.12
CA ARG A 60 -8.45 0.87 17.94
C ARG A 60 -7.23 0.08 17.44
N GLN A 61 -7.43 -1.19 17.07
CA GLN A 61 -6.36 -2.01 16.51
C GLN A 61 -5.78 -1.38 15.22
N VAL A 62 -6.65 -0.89 14.34
CA VAL A 62 -6.23 -0.22 13.11
C VAL A 62 -5.49 1.09 13.43
N ALA A 63 -5.94 1.86 14.42
CA ALA A 63 -5.27 3.07 14.86
C ALA A 63 -3.86 2.79 15.39
N ASP A 64 -3.70 1.76 16.22
CA ASP A 64 -2.40 1.39 16.80
C ASP A 64 -1.43 0.90 15.71
N ILE A 65 -1.92 0.14 14.73
CA ILE A 65 -1.12 -0.29 13.58
C ILE A 65 -0.70 0.90 12.73
N SER A 66 -1.63 1.81 12.39
CA SER A 66 -1.35 3.02 11.61
C SER A 66 -0.26 3.86 12.26
N ARG A 67 -0.44 4.17 13.55
CA ARG A 67 0.55 4.92 14.32
C ARG A 67 1.89 4.20 14.37
N GLY A 68 1.91 2.88 14.56
CA GLY A 68 3.13 2.09 14.58
C GLY A 68 3.88 2.12 13.25
N LEU A 69 3.19 2.10 12.12
CA LEU A 69 3.79 2.23 10.80
C LEU A 69 4.33 3.65 10.55
N LYS A 70 3.63 4.68 11.03
CA LYS A 70 4.13 6.06 10.99
C LYS A 70 5.44 6.19 11.77
N LEU A 71 5.50 5.67 12.98
CA LEU A 71 6.72 5.68 13.80
C LEU A 71 7.85 4.91 13.15
N LEU A 72 7.57 3.76 12.52
CA LEU A 72 8.56 2.98 11.80
C LEU A 72 9.14 3.76 10.61
N SER A 73 8.30 4.45 9.84
CA SER A 73 8.75 5.32 8.74
C SER A 73 9.70 6.41 9.24
N MET A 74 9.36 7.04 10.36
CA MET A 74 10.19 8.08 10.96
C MET A 74 11.51 7.52 11.53
N GLU A 75 11.47 6.35 12.16
CA GLU A 75 12.66 5.69 12.74
C GLU A 75 13.66 5.29 11.65
N LEU A 76 13.17 4.70 10.55
CA LEU A 76 14.02 4.21 9.48
C LEU A 76 14.31 5.26 8.40
N GLN A 77 13.64 6.42 8.46
CA GLN A 77 13.74 7.49 7.45
C GLN A 77 13.43 7.00 6.03
N VAL A 78 12.46 6.07 5.92
CA VAL A 78 12.00 5.53 4.62
C VAL A 78 10.50 5.72 4.47
N PRO A 79 9.99 5.94 3.24
CA PRO A 79 8.56 5.98 3.00
C PRO A 79 7.93 4.62 3.23
N VAL A 80 6.74 4.62 3.87
CA VAL A 80 5.88 3.45 4.04
C VAL A 80 4.60 3.71 3.26
N ILE A 81 4.37 2.93 2.21
CA ILE A 81 3.16 2.97 1.39
C ILE A 81 2.25 1.83 1.87
N VAL A 82 1.02 2.16 2.18
CA VAL A 82 0.06 1.18 2.72
C VAL A 82 -1.22 1.23 1.90
N ALA A 83 -1.59 0.11 1.32
CA ALA A 83 -2.93 -0.05 0.77
C ALA A 83 -3.93 -0.22 1.93
N ALA A 84 -5.08 0.43 1.82
CA ALA A 84 -6.17 0.29 2.79
C ALA A 84 -7.49 0.13 2.06
N GLN A 85 -8.33 -0.77 2.56
CA GLN A 85 -9.65 -0.98 2.00
C GLN A 85 -10.59 0.15 2.46
N LEU A 86 -11.34 0.72 1.53
CA LEU A 86 -12.44 1.64 1.83
C LEU A 86 -13.69 0.86 2.22
N ASN A 87 -14.51 1.45 3.10
CA ASN A 87 -15.86 0.96 3.32
C ASN A 87 -16.66 1.06 2.01
N ARG A 88 -17.57 0.13 1.82
CA ARG A 88 -18.47 0.19 0.67
C ARG A 88 -19.38 1.41 0.85
N THR A 89 -19.29 2.37 -0.07
CA THR A 89 -20.34 3.38 -0.26
C THR A 89 -21.65 2.68 -0.60
N ASN A 90 -22.76 3.16 -0.08
CA ASN A 90 -24.06 2.64 -0.46
C ASN A 90 -24.24 2.82 -1.96
N LYS A 91 -24.72 1.77 -2.64
CA LYS A 91 -24.93 1.79 -4.10
C LYS A 91 -25.92 2.84 -4.57
N ASP A 92 -26.65 3.46 -3.63
CA ASP A 92 -27.68 4.47 -3.88
C ASP A 92 -27.18 5.91 -3.76
N ASP A 93 -25.87 6.11 -3.49
CA ASP A 93 -25.30 7.45 -3.47
C ASP A 93 -25.22 8.01 -4.89
N ALA A 94 -25.71 9.23 -5.05
CA ALA A 94 -25.72 9.94 -6.34
C ALA A 94 -24.28 10.20 -6.86
N ASP A 95 -23.29 10.21 -5.99
CA ASP A 95 -21.87 10.32 -6.31
C ASP A 95 -21.07 9.22 -5.59
N PRO A 96 -20.65 8.16 -6.29
CA PRO A 96 -19.87 7.07 -5.73
C PRO A 96 -18.37 7.40 -5.54
N THR A 97 -17.96 8.66 -5.74
CA THR A 97 -16.55 9.06 -5.60
C THR A 97 -16.11 8.92 -4.15
N PRO A 98 -15.05 8.15 -3.85
CA PRO A 98 -14.61 7.92 -2.48
C PRO A 98 -14.06 9.19 -1.84
N THR A 99 -14.34 9.34 -0.55
CA THR A 99 -13.87 10.44 0.29
C THR A 99 -13.01 9.92 1.44
N ILE A 100 -12.35 10.81 2.15
CA ILE A 100 -11.58 10.46 3.37
C ILE A 100 -12.49 9.81 4.44
N ASN A 101 -13.78 10.17 4.46
CA ASN A 101 -14.74 9.60 5.40
C ASN A 101 -15.04 8.11 5.15
N ASP A 102 -14.76 7.62 3.96
CA ASP A 102 -14.92 6.20 3.62
C ASP A 102 -13.81 5.32 4.22
N LEU A 103 -12.76 5.94 4.76
CA LEU A 103 -11.78 5.31 5.64
C LEU A 103 -12.31 5.09 7.07
N ARG A 104 -13.58 4.80 7.27
CA ARG A 104 -14.38 4.88 8.51
C ARG A 104 -13.86 4.10 9.72
N GLU A 105 -13.17 3.00 9.54
CA GLU A 105 -12.47 2.33 10.66
C GLU A 105 -11.20 3.08 11.08
N SER A 106 -11.00 4.32 10.58
CA SER A 106 -9.64 4.83 10.44
C SER A 106 -9.53 6.35 10.38
N ASN A 107 -10.31 7.09 11.14
CA ASN A 107 -9.95 8.49 11.38
C ASN A 107 -8.47 8.64 11.78
N ALA A 108 -7.93 7.62 12.45
CA ALA A 108 -6.52 7.55 12.82
C ALA A 108 -5.61 7.45 11.59
N ILE A 109 -5.96 6.67 10.55
CA ILE A 109 -5.15 6.59 9.32
C ILE A 109 -5.04 7.97 8.68
N ALA A 110 -6.15 8.71 8.61
CA ALA A 110 -6.16 10.05 8.04
C ALA A 110 -5.30 11.04 8.85
N GLN A 111 -5.21 10.86 10.17
CA GLN A 111 -4.37 11.69 11.04
C GLN A 111 -2.88 11.33 10.96
N ASP A 112 -2.56 10.04 10.85
CA ASP A 112 -1.17 9.56 10.81
C ASP A 112 -0.54 9.71 9.42
N ALA A 113 -1.32 9.59 8.35
CA ALA A 113 -0.83 9.65 6.98
C ALA A 113 -0.31 11.06 6.62
N SER A 114 0.83 11.12 5.94
CA SER A 114 1.35 12.37 5.36
C SER A 114 0.68 12.70 4.01
N VAL A 115 0.27 11.66 3.28
CA VAL A 115 -0.42 11.75 1.99
C VAL A 115 -1.47 10.64 1.93
N ILE A 116 -2.65 10.96 1.42
CA ILE A 116 -3.71 10.00 1.14
C ILE A 116 -4.04 10.07 -0.34
N VAL A 117 -4.02 8.92 -1.01
CA VAL A 117 -4.41 8.78 -2.41
C VAL A 117 -5.66 7.91 -2.47
N LEU A 118 -6.77 8.49 -2.89
CA LEU A 118 -8.02 7.77 -3.11
C LEU A 118 -8.09 7.35 -4.57
N ILE A 119 -8.27 6.04 -4.79
CA ILE A 119 -8.36 5.47 -6.14
C ILE A 119 -9.83 5.15 -6.41
N HIS A 120 -10.39 5.75 -7.45
CA HIS A 120 -11.76 5.53 -7.91
C HIS A 120 -11.77 5.06 -9.36
N ARG A 121 -12.61 4.08 -9.64
CA ARG A 121 -12.91 3.64 -11.01
C ARG A 121 -14.36 3.92 -11.30
N ASP A 122 -14.63 4.93 -12.12
CA ASP A 122 -15.96 5.20 -12.63
C ASP A 122 -16.33 4.15 -13.69
N THR A 123 -17.07 3.12 -13.25
CA THR A 123 -17.49 2.02 -14.12
C THR A 123 -18.58 2.45 -15.11
N ALA A 124 -19.36 3.51 -14.81
CA ALA A 124 -20.41 3.98 -15.70
C ALA A 124 -19.85 4.75 -16.90
N ARG A 125 -18.74 5.50 -16.71
CA ARG A 125 -18.06 6.25 -17.77
C ARG A 125 -16.98 5.48 -18.51
N ASN A 126 -16.44 4.41 -17.92
CA ASN A 126 -15.27 3.68 -18.42
C ASN A 126 -15.60 2.26 -18.92
N ALA A 127 -16.86 1.92 -19.19
CA ALA A 127 -17.19 0.68 -19.88
C ALA A 127 -16.50 0.56 -21.27
N GLU A 128 -16.06 1.69 -21.84
CA GLU A 128 -15.41 1.77 -23.15
C GLU A 128 -13.91 2.13 -23.10
N ARG A 129 -13.32 2.40 -21.91
CA ARG A 129 -11.90 2.76 -21.82
C ARG A 129 -11.20 1.98 -20.72
N SER A 130 -10.55 0.90 -21.11
CA SER A 130 -9.58 0.21 -20.26
C SER A 130 -8.42 1.16 -19.90
N ILE A 131 -7.95 1.11 -18.64
CA ILE A 131 -6.72 1.81 -18.22
C ILE A 131 -5.53 1.40 -19.13
N TRP A 132 -5.56 0.18 -19.63
CA TRP A 132 -4.53 -0.37 -20.52
C TRP A 132 -4.49 0.33 -21.88
N ASP A 133 -5.60 0.94 -22.33
CA ASP A 133 -5.65 1.70 -23.59
C ASP A 133 -4.96 3.08 -23.47
N LYS A 134 -4.62 3.51 -22.26
CA LYS A 134 -3.94 4.78 -21.98
C LYS A 134 -2.45 4.64 -21.66
N ILE A 135 -1.96 3.44 -21.50
CA ILE A 135 -0.53 3.18 -21.37
C ILE A 135 -0.01 3.05 -22.80
N PRO A 136 0.77 4.03 -23.32
CA PRO A 136 1.38 3.85 -24.61
C PRO A 136 2.29 2.64 -24.47
N LEU A 137 1.92 1.56 -25.16
CA LEU A 137 2.82 0.46 -25.38
C LEU A 137 4.05 1.09 -26.06
N ARG A 138 5.21 0.93 -25.45
CA ARG A 138 6.47 1.34 -26.04
C ARG A 138 6.51 0.67 -27.40
N ASP A 139 6.38 1.46 -28.47
CA ASP A 139 6.41 0.97 -29.83
C ASP A 139 7.65 0.10 -30.02
N GLU A 140 7.44 -1.14 -30.39
CA GLU A 140 8.47 -2.05 -30.93
C GLU A 140 8.88 -1.61 -32.35
N ALA A 141 8.92 -0.33 -32.59
CA ALA A 141 9.31 0.24 -33.86
C ALA A 141 10.71 0.85 -33.75
N GLU A 142 11.72 -0.01 -33.63
CA GLU A 142 13.07 0.28 -34.15
C GLU A 142 13.90 -1.01 -34.29
N HIS A 143 13.41 -1.93 -35.11
CA HIS A 143 14.32 -2.79 -35.85
C HIS A 143 14.42 -2.21 -37.26
N GLY A 144 15.16 -1.09 -37.34
CA GLY A 144 15.58 -0.49 -38.57
C GLY A 144 16.47 -1.47 -39.36
N ASN A 145 16.04 -1.77 -40.58
CA ASN A 145 16.84 -2.34 -41.65
C ASN A 145 18.24 -1.72 -41.70
N VAL A 146 19.26 -2.54 -41.46
CA VAL A 146 20.61 -2.29 -41.94
C VAL A 146 20.77 -3.16 -43.19
N ARG A 147 20.83 -2.52 -44.33
CA ARG A 147 21.37 -3.09 -45.59
C ARG A 147 22.89 -2.97 -45.54
#